data_34cdaddaad22369f4b7817a6e498c7dc
#
_entry.id   34cdaddaad22369f4b7817a6e498c7dc
#
_cell.length_a   1.000
_cell.length_b   1.000
_cell.length_c   1.000
_cell.angle_alpha   90.00
_cell.angle_beta   90.00
_cell.angle_gamma   90.00
#
_symmetry.space_group_name_H-M   'P 1'
#
loop_
_entity.id
_entity.type
_entity.pdbx_description
1 polymer ?
#
loop_
_entity_poly.entity_id
_entity_poly.type
_entity_poly.pdbx_seq_one_letter_code
_entity_poly.pdbx_strand_id
1 'polypeptide(L)'
;GLSYALYQPDGSLQEAPVYMMAERFAELQSGGRLRLLLQRMEQEGASVVHLLITVNQEGEARQLSVLAGRFPSLLGQDAQNSNMSFCLTGHLDGELTPEEMEELCSLITREIGGEQLKSINDGKMISVTGYTPDLGDYLKAENLRINLNLAMRYDEYLDKTVIWAGTPLISRYY
;
A
#
# COMPACT_ATOMS: atom_id res chain seq x y z
N GLY A 1 -25.18 -12.31 -1.31
CA GLY A 1 -24.55 -11.07 -0.88
C GLY A 1 -23.51 -11.37 0.19
N LEU A 2 -22.29 -10.87 0.02
CA LEU A 2 -21.25 -10.91 1.06
C LEU A 2 -21.41 -9.63 1.87
N SER A 3 -21.65 -9.75 3.16
CA SER A 3 -21.59 -8.62 4.09
C SER A 3 -20.20 -8.56 4.70
N TYR A 4 -19.58 -7.39 4.69
CA TYR A 4 -18.36 -7.11 5.44
C TYR A 4 -18.71 -6.29 6.67
N ALA A 5 -18.22 -6.70 7.84
CA ALA A 5 -18.36 -5.95 9.06
C ALA A 5 -17.25 -4.89 9.14
N LEU A 6 -17.64 -3.63 9.27
CA LEU A 6 -16.72 -2.53 9.60
C LEU A 6 -16.79 -2.27 11.10
N TYR A 7 -15.64 -2.33 11.78
CA TYR A 7 -15.56 -1.93 13.19
C TYR A 7 -15.54 -0.41 13.31
N GLN A 8 -16.49 0.13 14.06
CA GLN A 8 -16.47 1.53 14.47
C GLN A 8 -15.50 1.71 15.66
N PRO A 9 -14.98 2.93 15.88
CA PRO A 9 -14.09 3.22 17.01
C PRO A 9 -14.67 2.89 18.39
N ASP A 10 -16.01 2.79 18.51
CA ASP A 10 -16.73 2.43 19.72
C ASP A 10 -16.93 0.91 19.91
N GLY A 11 -16.37 0.09 18.99
CA GLY A 11 -16.49 -1.36 19.02
C GLY A 11 -17.82 -1.91 18.48
N SER A 12 -18.72 -1.06 17.94
CA SER A 12 -19.96 -1.51 17.32
C SER A 12 -19.67 -2.07 15.91
N LEU A 13 -20.40 -3.14 15.55
CA LEU A 13 -20.40 -3.72 14.22
C LEU A 13 -21.42 -2.98 13.36
N GLN A 14 -20.95 -2.20 12.40
CA GLN A 14 -21.82 -1.68 11.35
C GLN A 14 -21.68 -2.57 10.11
N GLU A 15 -22.71 -3.37 9.84
CA GLU A 15 -22.83 -4.04 8.55
C GLU A 15 -23.20 -2.98 7.51
N ALA A 16 -22.22 -2.54 6.73
CA ALA A 16 -22.51 -1.78 5.52
C ALA A 16 -22.90 -2.79 4.42
N PRO A 17 -24.16 -2.79 3.94
CA PRO A 17 -24.56 -3.72 2.91
C PRO A 17 -23.83 -3.37 1.61
N VAL A 18 -22.95 -4.26 1.17
CA VAL A 18 -22.39 -4.22 -0.18
C VAL A 18 -23.46 -4.72 -1.12
N TYR A 19 -24.10 -3.82 -1.89
CA TYR A 19 -25.19 -4.17 -2.79
C TYR A 19 -24.73 -4.85 -4.06
N MET A 20 -23.51 -4.55 -4.50
CA MET A 20 -22.94 -5.13 -5.72
C MET A 20 -21.42 -5.16 -5.62
N MET A 21 -20.84 -6.28 -6.01
CA MET A 21 -19.41 -6.44 -6.22
C MET A 21 -19.16 -7.14 -7.56
N ALA A 22 -18.29 -6.59 -8.36
CA ALA A 22 -17.81 -7.21 -9.59
C ALA A 22 -16.29 -7.20 -9.62
N GLU A 23 -15.70 -8.32 -10.03
CA GLU A 23 -14.26 -8.50 -10.09
C GLU A 23 -13.84 -9.02 -11.46
N ARG A 24 -12.72 -8.53 -11.96
CA ARG A 24 -12.10 -8.99 -13.21
C ARG A 24 -10.60 -9.05 -13.04
N PHE A 25 -10.00 -10.01 -13.72
CA PHE A 25 -8.56 -10.18 -13.81
C PHE A 25 -8.14 -10.13 -15.27
N ALA A 26 -6.96 -9.60 -15.52
CA ALA A 26 -6.30 -9.64 -16.81
C ALA A 26 -4.80 -9.79 -16.61
N GLU A 27 -4.15 -10.44 -17.56
CA GLU A 27 -2.69 -10.47 -17.63
C GLU A 27 -2.20 -9.34 -18.53
N LEU A 28 -1.16 -8.64 -18.11
CA LEU A 28 -0.54 -7.59 -18.87
C LEU A 28 0.50 -8.21 -19.83
N GLN A 29 0.71 -7.60 -20.98
CA GLN A 29 1.74 -8.03 -21.92
C GLN A 29 3.16 -8.00 -21.34
N SER A 30 3.36 -7.20 -20.28
CA SER A 30 4.59 -7.12 -19.50
C SER A 30 4.79 -8.26 -18.50
N GLY A 31 3.87 -9.24 -18.42
CA GLY A 31 3.89 -10.34 -17.45
C GLY A 31 3.23 -10.01 -16.11
N GLY A 32 2.67 -8.81 -15.97
CA GLY A 32 1.97 -8.42 -14.75
C GLY A 32 0.51 -8.87 -14.72
N ARG A 33 -0.10 -8.83 -13.54
CA ARG A 33 -1.52 -9.13 -13.32
C ARG A 33 -2.29 -7.88 -12.91
N LEU A 34 -3.38 -7.60 -13.62
CA LEU A 34 -4.34 -6.56 -13.31
C LEU A 34 -5.55 -7.18 -12.59
N ARG A 35 -5.98 -6.55 -11.52
CA ARG A 35 -7.25 -6.83 -10.83
C ARG A 35 -8.08 -5.56 -10.81
N LEU A 36 -9.31 -5.66 -11.27
CA LEU A 36 -10.32 -4.63 -11.16
C LEU A 36 -11.39 -5.11 -10.19
N LEU A 37 -11.66 -4.33 -9.16
CA LEU A 37 -12.73 -4.60 -8.20
C LEU A 37 -13.64 -3.38 -8.14
N LEU A 38 -14.89 -3.58 -8.52
CA LEU A 38 -15.96 -2.58 -8.41
C LEU A 38 -16.84 -2.94 -7.22
N GLN A 39 -17.04 -1.99 -6.33
CA GLN A 39 -17.92 -2.14 -5.17
C GLN A 39 -18.93 -0.99 -5.17
N ARG A 40 -20.20 -1.32 -5.05
CA ARG A 40 -21.28 -0.37 -4.84
C ARG A 40 -21.79 -0.52 -3.41
N MET A 41 -21.82 0.57 -2.68
CA MET A 41 -22.28 0.65 -1.30
C MET A 41 -23.29 1.78 -1.13
N GLU A 42 -24.19 1.69 -0.16
CA GLU A 42 -24.94 2.85 0.31
C GLU A 42 -24.22 3.45 1.52
N GLN A 43 -23.98 4.75 1.44
CA GLN A 43 -23.38 5.50 2.52
C GLN A 43 -24.22 6.77 2.72
N GLU A 44 -24.77 6.97 3.93
CA GLU A 44 -25.58 8.14 4.28
C GLU A 44 -26.75 8.40 3.31
N GLY A 45 -27.37 7.32 2.79
CA GLY A 45 -28.48 7.40 1.85
C GLY A 45 -28.11 7.71 0.40
N ALA A 46 -26.82 7.78 0.10
CA ALA A 46 -26.29 7.92 -1.25
C ALA A 46 -25.64 6.62 -1.73
N SER A 47 -25.78 6.31 -3.02
CA SER A 47 -25.08 5.18 -3.63
C SER A 47 -23.68 5.62 -4.05
N VAL A 48 -22.67 5.02 -3.42
CA VAL A 48 -21.26 5.26 -3.71
C VAL A 48 -20.67 4.07 -4.44
N VAL A 49 -19.91 4.34 -5.49
CA VAL A 49 -19.20 3.31 -6.27
C VAL A 49 -17.70 3.49 -6.07
N HIS A 50 -17.05 2.44 -5.58
CA HIS A 50 -15.60 2.37 -5.46
C HIS A 50 -15.04 1.47 -6.56
N LEU A 51 -14.07 1.97 -7.30
CA LEU A 51 -13.27 1.20 -8.23
C LEU A 51 -11.86 1.05 -7.67
N LEU A 52 -11.47 -0.18 -7.35
CA LEU A 52 -10.10 -0.51 -6.96
C LEU A 52 -9.39 -1.18 -8.13
N ILE A 53 -8.29 -0.58 -8.55
CA ILE A 53 -7.42 -1.10 -9.60
C ILE A 53 -6.12 -1.52 -8.92
N THR A 54 -5.77 -2.81 -9.02
CA THR A 54 -4.52 -3.33 -8.49
C THR A 54 -3.68 -3.90 -9.64
N VAL A 55 -2.45 -3.44 -9.76
CA VAL A 55 -1.47 -3.99 -10.69
C VAL A 55 -0.35 -4.64 -9.89
N ASN A 56 -0.13 -5.93 -10.13
CA ASN A 56 1.01 -6.66 -9.60
C ASN A 56 1.94 -7.00 -10.76
N GLN A 57 3.18 -6.61 -10.67
CA GLN A 57 4.18 -6.87 -11.70
C GLN A 57 5.51 -7.22 -11.05
N GLU A 58 6.12 -8.29 -11.51
CA GLU A 58 7.51 -8.63 -11.20
C GLU A 58 8.42 -7.90 -12.18
N GLY A 59 9.58 -7.46 -11.70
CA GLY A 59 10.58 -6.79 -12.53
C GLY A 59 11.02 -5.44 -11.99
N GLU A 60 11.47 -4.56 -12.88
CA GLU A 60 12.04 -3.27 -12.49
C GLU A 60 10.96 -2.28 -12.01
N ALA A 61 11.24 -1.61 -10.90
CA ALA A 61 10.38 -0.55 -10.34
C ALA A 61 10.06 0.58 -11.33
N ARG A 62 10.95 0.82 -12.32
CA ARG A 62 10.74 1.81 -13.38
C ARG A 62 9.46 1.57 -14.18
N GLN A 63 9.04 0.33 -14.34
CA GLN A 63 7.81 0.00 -15.07
C GLN A 63 6.57 0.45 -14.31
N LEU A 64 6.59 0.42 -12.98
CA LEU A 64 5.49 0.92 -12.15
C LEU A 64 5.33 2.43 -12.28
N SER A 65 6.40 3.21 -12.36
CA SER A 65 6.32 4.66 -12.55
C SER A 65 5.71 5.04 -13.90
N VAL A 66 5.99 4.28 -14.95
CA VAL A 66 5.37 4.48 -16.28
C VAL A 66 3.88 4.18 -16.24
N LEU A 67 3.47 3.11 -15.57
CA LEU A 67 2.05 2.78 -15.37
C LEU A 67 1.36 3.87 -14.56
N ALA A 68 1.94 4.28 -13.43
CA ALA A 68 1.40 5.34 -12.59
C ALA A 68 1.13 6.63 -13.35
N GLY A 69 2.05 7.05 -14.20
CA GLY A 69 1.90 8.26 -15.01
C GLY A 69 0.77 8.18 -16.05
N ARG A 70 0.29 6.98 -16.38
CA ARG A 70 -0.82 6.77 -17.33
C ARG A 70 -2.20 6.73 -16.67
N PHE A 71 -2.30 6.36 -15.40
CA PHE A 71 -3.59 6.22 -14.73
C PHE A 71 -4.44 7.50 -14.72
N PRO A 72 -3.90 8.70 -14.43
CA PRO A 72 -4.69 9.92 -14.46
C PRO A 72 -5.36 10.18 -15.82
N SER A 73 -4.65 9.88 -16.93
CA SER A 73 -5.22 10.06 -18.26
C SER A 73 -6.30 9.03 -18.61
N LEU A 74 -6.27 7.84 -17.99
CA LEU A 74 -7.29 6.81 -18.16
C LEU A 74 -8.56 7.11 -17.36
N LEU A 75 -8.42 7.73 -16.19
CA LEU A 75 -9.51 8.07 -15.29
C LEU A 75 -10.20 9.40 -15.68
N GLY A 76 -9.55 10.25 -16.48
CA GLY A 76 -10.13 11.53 -16.93
C GLY A 76 -10.48 12.43 -15.75
N GLN A 77 -11.74 12.87 -15.68
CA GLN A 77 -12.21 13.76 -14.60
C GLN A 77 -12.24 13.07 -13.22
N ASP A 78 -12.37 11.74 -13.18
CA ASP A 78 -12.39 10.95 -11.92
C ASP A 78 -10.99 10.84 -11.29
N ALA A 79 -9.93 11.22 -12.01
CA ALA A 79 -8.58 11.24 -11.48
C ALA A 79 -8.42 12.12 -10.23
N GLN A 80 -9.19 13.21 -10.13
CA GLN A 80 -9.15 14.12 -9.00
C GLN A 80 -9.70 13.51 -7.70
N ASN A 81 -10.52 12.47 -7.83
CA ASN A 81 -11.13 11.74 -6.72
C ASN A 81 -10.46 10.38 -6.48
N SER A 82 -9.32 10.13 -7.10
CA SER A 82 -8.60 8.87 -6.97
C SER A 82 -7.41 9.01 -6.04
N ASN A 83 -7.17 7.96 -5.24
CA ASN A 83 -5.96 7.81 -4.44
C ASN A 83 -5.12 6.68 -5.02
N MET A 84 -3.83 6.92 -5.18
CA MET A 84 -2.89 5.90 -5.63
C MET A 84 -1.97 5.49 -4.49
N SER A 85 -1.76 4.17 -4.38
CA SER A 85 -0.77 3.60 -3.47
C SER A 85 0.18 2.72 -4.27
N PHE A 86 1.46 2.79 -3.94
CA PHE A 86 2.49 1.96 -4.53
C PHE A 86 3.14 1.13 -3.44
N CYS A 87 3.45 -0.11 -3.76
CA CYS A 87 4.22 -0.96 -2.88
C CYS A 87 5.26 -1.72 -3.70
N LEU A 88 6.51 -1.55 -3.33
CA LEU A 88 7.63 -2.36 -3.80
C LEU A 88 7.89 -3.48 -2.81
N THR A 89 8.18 -4.66 -3.30
CA THR A 89 8.63 -5.79 -2.47
C THR A 89 9.96 -6.27 -3.02
N GLY A 90 10.93 -6.38 -2.14
CA GLY A 90 12.25 -6.94 -2.42
C GLY A 90 12.66 -7.92 -1.34
N HIS A 91 13.83 -8.52 -1.48
CA HIS A 91 14.37 -9.42 -0.47
C HIS A 91 15.89 -9.38 -0.45
N LEU A 92 16.45 -9.68 0.70
CA LEU A 92 17.86 -9.96 0.93
C LEU A 92 18.00 -11.43 1.35
N ASP A 93 19.08 -12.07 0.96
CA ASP A 93 19.36 -13.44 1.36
C ASP A 93 19.73 -13.48 2.86
N GLY A 94 19.17 -14.47 3.58
CA GLY A 94 19.40 -14.69 4.98
C GLY A 94 18.55 -13.79 5.92
N GLU A 95 18.77 -14.01 7.21
CA GLU A 95 18.11 -13.31 8.30
C GLU A 95 18.93 -12.07 8.71
N LEU A 96 18.27 -10.91 8.70
CA LEU A 96 18.81 -9.71 9.33
C LEU A 96 18.38 -9.64 10.79
N THR A 97 19.30 -9.20 11.65
CA THR A 97 18.95 -8.90 13.04
C THR A 97 18.02 -7.68 13.12
N PRO A 98 17.27 -7.49 14.21
CA PRO A 98 16.44 -6.31 14.40
C PRO A 98 17.22 -5.00 14.24
N GLU A 99 18.46 -4.95 14.71
CA GLU A 99 19.33 -3.79 14.63
C GLU A 99 19.73 -3.49 13.17
N GLU A 100 20.09 -4.52 12.40
CA GLU A 100 20.42 -4.38 10.98
C GLU A 100 19.19 -3.92 10.16
N MET A 101 17.99 -4.42 10.49
CA MET A 101 16.75 -3.95 9.86
C MET A 101 16.47 -2.47 10.18
N GLU A 102 16.71 -2.01 11.42
CA GLU A 102 16.58 -0.60 11.82
C GLU A 102 17.57 0.29 11.08
N GLU A 103 18.83 -0.12 11.00
CA GLU A 103 19.87 0.61 10.28
C GLU A 103 19.50 0.72 8.79
N LEU A 104 19.04 -0.35 8.18
CA LEU A 104 18.63 -0.36 6.77
C LEU A 104 17.42 0.53 6.52
N CYS A 105 16.39 0.52 7.39
CA CYS A 105 15.27 1.44 7.31
C CYS A 105 15.74 2.90 7.41
N SER A 106 16.66 3.19 8.32
CA SER A 106 17.22 4.52 8.52
C SER A 106 18.03 4.97 7.31
N LEU A 107 18.83 4.07 6.75
CA LEU A 107 19.59 4.32 5.52
C LEU A 107 18.66 4.64 4.35
N ILE A 108 17.67 3.79 4.08
CA ILE A 108 16.71 3.99 2.99
C ILE A 108 16.00 5.33 3.14
N THR A 109 15.49 5.62 4.35
CA THR A 109 14.78 6.87 4.62
C THR A 109 15.65 8.08 4.34
N ARG A 110 16.91 8.06 4.79
CA ARG A 110 17.87 9.16 4.57
C ARG A 110 18.21 9.32 3.09
N GLU A 111 18.46 8.24 2.37
CA GLU A 111 18.83 8.30 0.95
C GLU A 111 17.74 8.91 0.06
N ILE A 112 16.47 8.78 0.46
CA ILE A 112 15.35 9.44 -0.23
C ILE A 112 14.99 10.80 0.37
N GLY A 113 15.88 11.42 1.13
CA GLY A 113 15.65 12.74 1.74
C GLY A 113 14.48 12.78 2.73
N GLY A 114 14.16 11.65 3.34
CA GLY A 114 13.03 11.52 4.26
C GLY A 114 13.42 11.60 5.73
N GLU A 115 12.39 11.67 6.57
CA GLU A 115 12.50 11.57 8.03
C GLU A 115 11.62 10.45 8.56
N GLN A 116 12.10 9.72 9.56
CA GLN A 116 11.31 8.72 10.27
C GLN A 116 10.45 9.44 11.32
N LEU A 117 9.14 9.10 11.31
CA LEU A 117 8.16 9.66 12.23
C LEU A 117 7.81 8.68 13.34
N LYS A 118 7.72 7.39 13.01
CA LYS A 118 7.37 6.33 13.95
C LYS A 118 8.01 5.02 13.51
N SER A 119 8.53 4.26 14.49
CA SER A 119 9.00 2.90 14.29
C SER A 119 8.28 1.95 15.24
N ILE A 120 7.95 0.77 14.76
CA ILE A 120 7.43 -0.36 15.52
C ILE A 120 8.38 -1.53 15.24
N ASN A 121 8.92 -2.11 16.31
CA ASN A 121 9.79 -3.28 16.26
C ASN A 121 9.29 -4.28 17.31
N ASP A 122 8.88 -5.46 16.90
CA ASP A 122 8.40 -6.55 17.77
C ASP A 122 9.43 -7.69 17.91
N GLY A 123 10.65 -7.49 17.42
CA GLY A 123 11.74 -8.46 17.40
C GLY A 123 11.74 -9.42 16.21
N LYS A 124 10.64 -9.52 15.45
CA LYS A 124 10.51 -10.33 14.24
C LYS A 124 10.27 -9.51 12.99
N MET A 125 9.68 -8.36 13.17
CA MET A 125 9.34 -7.43 12.11
C MET A 125 9.64 -6.01 12.57
N ILE A 126 10.10 -5.20 11.63
CA ILE A 126 10.15 -3.75 11.80
C ILE A 126 9.18 -3.09 10.83
N SER A 127 8.49 -2.05 11.29
CA SER A 127 7.69 -1.17 10.44
C SER A 127 7.99 0.28 10.79
N VAL A 128 8.44 1.03 9.80
CA VAL A 128 8.79 2.44 9.93
C VAL A 128 7.85 3.27 9.08
N THR A 129 7.26 4.28 9.70
CA THR A 129 6.44 5.28 9.00
C THR A 129 7.22 6.57 8.92
N GLY A 130 7.21 7.21 7.76
CA GLY A 130 8.02 8.39 7.51
C GLY A 130 7.36 9.38 6.56
N TYR A 131 8.07 10.46 6.31
CA TYR A 131 7.72 11.49 5.35
C TYR A 131 8.94 11.90 4.55
N THR A 132 8.76 12.13 3.25
CA THR A 132 9.73 12.78 2.38
C THR A 132 9.03 13.75 1.44
N PRO A 133 9.62 14.94 1.18
CA PRO A 133 9.05 15.89 0.22
C PRO A 133 9.09 15.38 -1.24
N ASP A 134 9.95 14.40 -1.54
CA ASP A 134 10.14 13.87 -2.89
C ASP A 134 9.04 12.90 -3.34
N LEU A 135 8.29 12.34 -2.41
CA LEU A 135 7.07 11.59 -2.69
C LEU A 135 5.86 12.53 -2.59
N GLY A 136 5.05 12.61 -3.64
CA GLY A 136 3.96 13.57 -3.81
C GLY A 136 2.92 13.59 -2.67
N ASP A 137 1.79 12.88 -2.87
CA ASP A 137 0.67 12.90 -1.94
C ASP A 137 1.03 12.30 -0.57
N TYR A 138 0.37 12.81 0.48
CA TYR A 138 0.58 12.31 1.83
C TYR A 138 -0.75 12.13 2.57
N LEU A 139 -0.76 11.20 3.51
CA LEU A 139 -1.83 11.04 4.48
C LEU A 139 -1.59 11.96 5.67
N LYS A 140 -2.66 12.57 6.17
CA LYS A 140 -2.64 13.27 7.45
C LYS A 140 -3.10 12.32 8.54
N ALA A 141 -2.24 12.09 9.53
CA ALA A 141 -2.57 11.36 10.73
C ALA A 141 -2.24 12.26 11.92
N GLU A 142 -3.26 12.73 12.63
CA GLU A 142 -3.11 13.75 13.69
C GLU A 142 -2.40 15.00 13.13
N ASN A 143 -1.18 15.28 13.60
CA ASN A 143 -0.35 16.41 13.18
C ASN A 143 0.80 15.97 12.23
N LEU A 144 0.84 14.71 11.83
CA LEU A 144 1.89 14.15 11.00
C LEU A 144 1.45 14.05 9.54
N ARG A 145 2.41 14.28 8.64
CA ARG A 145 2.28 13.94 7.22
C ARG A 145 2.99 12.63 7.01
N ILE A 146 2.34 11.69 6.34
CA ILE A 146 2.89 10.35 6.10
C ILE A 146 2.79 10.06 4.63
N ASN A 147 3.91 9.75 3.99
CA ASN A 147 3.94 9.28 2.61
C ASN A 147 4.99 8.19 2.35
N LEU A 148 5.60 7.69 3.41
CA LEU A 148 6.55 6.59 3.34
C LEU A 148 6.21 5.57 4.43
N ASN A 149 6.19 4.30 4.05
CA ASN A 149 6.13 3.20 4.99
C ASN A 149 7.09 2.10 4.53
N LEU A 150 8.01 1.73 5.40
CA LEU A 150 8.94 0.62 5.21
C LEU A 150 8.60 -0.48 6.19
N ALA A 151 8.67 -1.72 5.75
CA ALA A 151 8.55 -2.87 6.64
C ALA A 151 9.55 -3.95 6.23
N MET A 152 10.07 -4.67 7.20
CA MET A 152 10.97 -5.80 6.97
C MET A 152 10.61 -6.94 7.92
N ARG A 153 10.73 -8.17 7.41
CA ARG A 153 10.53 -9.39 8.19
C ARG A 153 11.32 -10.52 7.56
N TYR A 154 11.92 -11.36 8.38
CA TYR A 154 12.50 -12.61 7.93
C TYR A 154 11.41 -13.65 7.62
N ASP A 155 11.55 -14.30 6.47
CA ASP A 155 10.70 -15.40 6.03
C ASP A 155 11.54 -16.70 6.10
N GLU A 156 11.24 -17.53 7.09
CA GLU A 156 11.94 -18.79 7.36
C GLU A 156 11.82 -19.80 6.21
N TYR A 157 10.72 -19.77 5.43
CA TYR A 157 10.53 -20.69 4.31
C TYR A 157 11.38 -20.34 3.11
N LEU A 158 11.61 -19.05 2.91
CA LEU A 158 12.40 -18.54 1.79
C LEU A 158 13.88 -18.37 2.16
N ASP A 159 14.24 -18.43 3.44
CA ASP A 159 15.53 -18.04 4.00
C ASP A 159 15.95 -16.64 3.51
N LYS A 160 15.01 -15.69 3.62
CA LYS A 160 15.20 -14.33 3.13
C LYS A 160 14.56 -13.30 4.05
N THR A 161 15.20 -12.16 4.19
CA THR A 161 14.56 -10.99 4.76
C THR A 161 13.79 -10.25 3.67
N VAL A 162 12.47 -10.24 3.79
CA VAL A 162 11.57 -9.55 2.85
C VAL A 162 11.43 -8.09 3.27
N ILE A 163 11.50 -7.21 2.28
CA ILE A 163 11.42 -5.76 2.44
C ILE A 163 10.22 -5.26 1.65
N TRP A 164 9.40 -4.46 2.29
CA TRP A 164 8.30 -3.72 1.65
C TRP A 164 8.55 -2.23 1.79
N ALA A 165 8.34 -1.49 0.70
CA ALA A 165 8.36 -0.04 0.69
C ALA A 165 7.08 0.47 0.03
N GLY A 166 6.28 1.22 0.76
CA GLY A 166 4.98 1.71 0.32
C GLY A 166 4.84 3.22 0.40
N THR A 167 4.05 3.78 -0.52
CA THR A 167 3.62 5.17 -0.48
C THR A 167 2.11 5.25 -0.78
N PRO A 168 1.31 5.98 0.00
CA PRO A 168 1.66 6.55 1.31
C PRO A 168 1.84 5.49 2.40
N LEU A 169 1.21 4.32 2.27
CA LEU A 169 1.31 3.18 3.17
C LEU A 169 1.39 1.87 2.37
N ILE A 170 1.93 0.84 2.99
CA ILE A 170 1.88 -0.52 2.46
C ILE A 170 0.42 -1.00 2.51
N SER A 171 -0.15 -1.31 1.35
CA SER A 171 -1.56 -1.71 1.20
C SER A 171 -1.78 -3.23 1.24
N ARG A 172 -0.76 -4.00 1.65
CA ARG A 172 -0.80 -5.46 1.78
C ARG A 172 -0.54 -5.88 3.22
N TYR A 173 -1.09 -7.04 3.59
CA TYR A 173 -0.67 -7.73 4.81
C TYR A 173 0.72 -8.33 4.59
N TYR A 174 1.62 -8.10 5.50
CA TYR A 174 2.99 -8.60 5.55
C TYR A 174 3.22 -9.51 6.75
#